data_999d4134a366a05d57b94f47e050c490
#
_entry.id   999d4134a366a05d57b94f47e050c490
#
_cell.length_a   1.000
_cell.length_b   1.000
_cell.length_c   1.000
_cell.angle_alpha   90.00
_cell.angle_beta   90.00
_cell.angle_gamma   90.00
#
_symmetry.space_group_name_H-M   'P 1'
#
loop_
_entity.id
_entity.type
_entity.pdbx_description
1 polymer ?
#
loop_
_entity_poly.entity_id
_entity_poly.type
_entity_poly.pdbx_seq_one_letter_code
_entity_poly.pdbx_strand_id
1 'polypeptide(L)'
;MKAVVLCGGRGERLMPMTDRRPAALLRLCGKEILLFTLEMLGKAGFEEAVLAVGYGSEQVERLLDEKYSGKIKLHIINTAGKSTVQAVRTAMCDETEILAVECNCICTHPLDEIIKVHLSHDTFCTALTYDTENKPAGIYIVKRELFESLNPEKHTDMTEDIIPEAVKSGEAVLLDGKGYYKRITTPEAFLDCQRHMLYNENMSQRLTENNFSGAAIGEPVYIGENVSVMSGSIIESGSVIDNNAVVKGGKVNGYVGIGS
;
A
#
# COMPACT_ATOMS: atom_id res chain seq x y z
N MET A 1 7.77 0.34 20.54
CA MET A 1 6.93 0.90 19.43
C MET A 1 6.51 -0.23 18.52
N LYS A 2 5.21 -0.38 18.25
CA LYS A 2 4.65 -1.35 17.29
C LYS A 2 4.36 -0.71 15.95
N ALA A 3 4.29 -1.54 14.91
CA ALA A 3 3.79 -1.09 13.62
C ALA A 3 2.26 -1.28 13.54
N VAL A 4 1.58 -0.32 12.90
CA VAL A 4 0.16 -0.39 12.56
C VAL A 4 0.00 -0.20 11.05
N VAL A 5 -0.68 -1.13 10.39
CA VAL A 5 -0.96 -1.06 8.96
C VAL A 5 -2.45 -0.77 8.77
N LEU A 6 -2.75 0.35 8.16
CA LEU A 6 -4.13 0.78 7.90
C LEU A 6 -4.62 0.21 6.57
N CYS A 7 -5.37 -0.88 6.60
CA CYS A 7 -5.91 -1.58 5.41
C CYS A 7 -7.45 -1.58 5.38
N GLY A 8 -8.10 -0.70 6.15
CA GLY A 8 -9.56 -0.71 6.29
C GLY A 8 -10.35 -0.05 5.17
N GLY A 9 -9.68 0.70 4.30
CA GLY A 9 -10.32 1.51 3.26
C GLY A 9 -10.85 0.68 2.09
N ARG A 10 -12.07 1.01 1.62
CA ARG A 10 -12.66 0.38 0.43
C ARG A 10 -11.94 0.73 -0.87
N GLY A 11 -11.31 1.90 -0.93
CA GLY A 11 -10.64 2.36 -2.16
C GLY A 11 -11.64 2.81 -3.24
N GLU A 12 -12.66 3.58 -2.89
CA GLU A 12 -13.74 4.00 -3.81
C GLU A 12 -13.23 4.71 -5.06
N ARG A 13 -12.16 5.50 -4.94
CA ARG A 13 -11.52 6.19 -6.08
C ARG A 13 -10.76 5.25 -7.03
N LEU A 14 -10.58 4.00 -6.66
CA LEU A 14 -9.95 2.93 -7.47
C LEU A 14 -10.98 2.04 -8.16
N MET A 15 -12.28 2.32 -8.03
CA MET A 15 -13.30 1.57 -8.75
C MET A 15 -13.09 1.66 -10.27
N PRO A 16 -13.38 0.59 -11.03
CA PRO A 16 -14.00 -0.68 -10.59
C PRO A 16 -13.03 -1.71 -9.98
N MET A 17 -11.73 -1.43 -9.88
CA MET A 17 -10.70 -2.39 -9.43
C MET A 17 -10.95 -2.89 -8.00
N THR A 18 -11.62 -2.08 -7.18
CA THR A 18 -11.91 -2.35 -5.77
C THR A 18 -13.36 -2.73 -5.49
N ASP A 19 -14.16 -3.05 -6.53
CA ASP A 19 -15.55 -3.46 -6.36
C ASP A 19 -15.71 -4.69 -5.47
N ARG A 20 -14.79 -5.65 -5.60
CA ARG A 20 -14.87 -6.96 -4.95
C ARG A 20 -13.68 -7.28 -4.04
N ARG A 21 -12.73 -6.35 -3.90
CA ARG A 21 -11.54 -6.52 -3.05
C ARG A 21 -11.09 -5.20 -2.47
N PRO A 22 -10.53 -5.15 -1.25
CA PRO A 22 -9.96 -3.93 -0.70
C PRO A 22 -8.72 -3.49 -1.48
N ALA A 23 -8.42 -2.18 -1.44
CA ALA A 23 -7.26 -1.61 -2.13
C ALA A 23 -5.92 -2.29 -1.74
N ALA A 24 -5.78 -2.69 -0.48
CA ALA A 24 -4.62 -3.41 0.04
C ALA A 24 -4.34 -4.75 -0.68
N LEU A 25 -5.36 -5.35 -1.31
CA LEU A 25 -5.27 -6.61 -2.04
C LEU A 25 -5.13 -6.43 -3.56
N LEU A 26 -5.05 -5.21 -4.07
CA LEU A 26 -4.67 -4.99 -5.45
C LEU A 26 -3.23 -5.46 -5.68
N ARG A 27 -2.98 -6.02 -6.87
CA ARG A 27 -1.69 -6.61 -7.21
C ARG A 27 -0.88 -5.71 -8.12
N LEU A 28 0.34 -5.44 -7.70
CA LEU A 28 1.37 -4.81 -8.54
C LEU A 28 2.30 -5.92 -9.05
N CYS A 29 2.27 -6.18 -10.34
CA CYS A 29 3.05 -7.28 -10.94
C CYS A 29 2.89 -8.60 -10.18
N GLY A 30 1.63 -8.99 -9.90
CA GLY A 30 1.27 -10.26 -9.27
C GLY A 30 1.36 -10.32 -7.75
N LYS A 31 1.91 -9.30 -7.08
CA LYS A 31 2.08 -9.24 -5.64
C LYS A 31 1.17 -8.18 -5.02
N GLU A 32 0.44 -8.54 -3.99
CA GLU A 32 -0.51 -7.66 -3.30
C GLU A 32 0.21 -6.50 -2.57
N ILE A 33 -0.40 -5.30 -2.59
CA ILE A 33 0.16 -4.09 -1.96
C ILE A 33 0.47 -4.33 -0.48
N LEU A 34 -0.40 -5.04 0.24
CA LEU A 34 -0.19 -5.40 1.64
C LEU A 34 1.14 -6.15 1.87
N LEU A 35 1.50 -7.07 0.97
CA LEU A 35 2.74 -7.84 1.11
C LEU A 35 3.99 -6.97 0.93
N PHE A 36 3.95 -5.93 0.08
CA PHE A 36 5.04 -4.94 0.00
C PHE A 36 5.19 -4.17 1.32
N THR A 37 4.06 -3.75 1.91
CA THR A 37 4.08 -3.05 3.22
C THR A 37 4.66 -3.94 4.32
N LEU A 38 4.25 -5.21 4.40
CA LEU A 38 4.78 -6.15 5.39
C LEU A 38 6.27 -6.44 5.19
N GLU A 39 6.74 -6.53 3.96
CA GLU A 39 8.18 -6.65 3.68
C GLU A 39 8.97 -5.41 4.11
N MET A 40 8.44 -4.22 3.86
CA MET A 40 9.06 -2.97 4.30
C MET A 40 9.23 -2.95 5.82
N LEU A 41 8.19 -3.33 6.58
CA LEU A 41 8.23 -3.46 8.03
C LEU A 41 9.23 -4.53 8.50
N GLY A 42 9.26 -5.69 7.83
CA GLY A 42 10.20 -6.75 8.14
C GLY A 42 11.66 -6.35 7.92
N LYS A 43 11.95 -5.61 6.85
CA LYS A 43 13.29 -5.03 6.58
C LYS A 43 13.71 -4.02 7.66
N ALA A 44 12.76 -3.31 8.24
CA ALA A 44 12.99 -2.38 9.34
C ALA A 44 13.09 -3.06 10.73
N GLY A 45 12.97 -4.39 10.78
CA GLY A 45 13.14 -5.17 12.01
C GLY A 45 11.92 -5.23 12.92
N PHE A 46 10.72 -4.90 12.43
CA PHE A 46 9.50 -5.08 13.22
C PHE A 46 9.18 -6.57 13.37
N GLU A 47 8.96 -7.01 14.62
CA GLU A 47 8.61 -8.39 14.96
C GLU A 47 7.10 -8.60 15.11
N GLU A 48 6.35 -7.52 15.42
CA GLU A 48 4.90 -7.52 15.54
C GLU A 48 4.28 -6.33 14.80
N ALA A 49 3.11 -6.54 14.20
CA ALA A 49 2.32 -5.49 13.59
C ALA A 49 0.82 -5.71 13.81
N VAL A 50 0.08 -4.62 13.95
CA VAL A 50 -1.38 -4.61 14.00
C VAL A 50 -1.91 -4.23 12.63
N LEU A 51 -2.76 -5.07 12.06
CA LEU A 51 -3.48 -4.78 10.82
C LEU A 51 -4.87 -4.26 11.15
N ALA A 52 -5.10 -2.97 10.91
CA ALA A 52 -6.40 -2.35 11.05
C ALA A 52 -7.20 -2.56 9.76
N VAL A 53 -8.06 -3.57 9.76
CA VAL A 53 -8.86 -3.99 8.59
C VAL A 53 -10.29 -3.51 8.71
N GLY A 54 -10.95 -3.35 7.57
CA GLY A 54 -12.35 -2.94 7.50
C GLY A 54 -13.06 -3.69 6.37
N TYR A 55 -13.25 -3.03 5.24
CA TYR A 55 -13.81 -3.67 4.04
C TYR A 55 -12.95 -4.85 3.59
N GLY A 56 -13.58 -6.02 3.39
CA GLY A 56 -12.92 -7.23 2.90
C GLY A 56 -11.96 -7.89 3.88
N SER A 57 -12.18 -7.75 5.20
CA SER A 57 -11.33 -8.37 6.25
C SER A 57 -11.08 -9.87 6.04
N GLU A 58 -12.11 -10.65 5.69
CA GLU A 58 -11.98 -12.09 5.42
C GLU A 58 -11.03 -12.38 4.24
N GLN A 59 -11.00 -11.49 3.24
CA GLN A 59 -10.07 -11.64 2.10
C GLN A 59 -8.63 -11.33 2.52
N VAL A 60 -8.44 -10.38 3.42
CA VAL A 60 -7.11 -10.06 3.99
C VAL A 60 -6.61 -11.24 4.82
N GLU A 61 -7.44 -11.80 5.71
CA GLU A 61 -7.10 -12.97 6.51
C GLU A 61 -6.72 -14.17 5.63
N ARG A 62 -7.53 -14.46 4.61
CA ARG A 62 -7.23 -15.53 3.64
C ARG A 62 -5.90 -15.30 2.91
N LEU A 63 -5.61 -14.06 2.46
CA LEU A 63 -4.33 -13.76 1.84
C LEU A 63 -3.17 -14.08 2.77
N LEU A 64 -3.28 -13.70 4.04
CA LEU A 64 -2.22 -13.92 5.02
C LEU A 64 -2.00 -15.41 5.26
N ASP A 65 -3.07 -16.17 5.42
CA ASP A 65 -3.01 -17.63 5.62
C ASP A 65 -2.38 -18.35 4.42
N GLU A 66 -2.73 -17.93 3.20
CA GLU A 66 -2.28 -18.59 1.97
C GLU A 66 -0.88 -18.16 1.50
N LYS A 67 -0.51 -16.89 1.69
CA LYS A 67 0.67 -16.31 1.02
C LYS A 67 1.69 -15.66 1.94
N TYR A 68 1.32 -15.30 3.16
CA TYR A 68 2.27 -14.64 4.04
C TYR A 68 3.20 -15.64 4.71
N SER A 69 4.47 -15.60 4.34
CA SER A 69 5.55 -16.43 4.92
C SER A 69 6.57 -15.62 5.73
N GLY A 70 6.26 -14.35 5.99
CA GLY A 70 7.15 -13.46 6.75
C GLY A 70 7.20 -13.80 8.24
N LYS A 71 8.15 -13.19 8.94
CA LYS A 71 8.41 -13.45 10.36
C LYS A 71 7.63 -12.53 11.32
N ILE A 72 6.97 -11.48 10.79
CA ILE A 72 6.22 -10.53 11.63
C ILE A 72 4.98 -11.24 12.16
N LYS A 73 4.78 -11.23 13.46
CA LYS A 73 3.55 -11.67 14.09
C LYS A 73 2.45 -10.64 13.86
N LEU A 74 1.37 -11.05 13.20
CA LEU A 74 0.29 -10.15 12.80
C LEU A 74 -0.90 -10.27 13.75
N HIS A 75 -1.42 -9.13 14.19
CA HIS A 75 -2.64 -9.01 14.98
C HIS A 75 -3.69 -8.25 14.18
N ILE A 76 -4.81 -8.89 13.88
CA ILE A 76 -5.88 -8.28 13.09
C ILE A 76 -6.91 -7.66 14.02
N ILE A 77 -7.26 -6.39 13.76
CA ILE A 77 -8.36 -5.70 14.44
C ILE A 77 -9.36 -5.17 13.41
N ASN A 78 -10.64 -5.27 13.73
CA ASN A 78 -11.70 -4.74 12.89
C ASN A 78 -11.91 -3.25 13.14
N THR A 79 -11.78 -2.46 12.08
CA THR A 79 -11.97 -1.01 12.08
C THR A 79 -13.03 -0.57 11.06
N ALA A 80 -13.94 -1.47 10.66
CA ALA A 80 -15.01 -1.16 9.72
C ALA A 80 -15.86 0.03 10.24
N GLY A 81 -16.12 0.99 9.35
CA GLY A 81 -16.88 2.21 9.67
C GLY A 81 -16.12 3.24 10.50
N LYS A 82 -14.85 3.01 10.83
CA LYS A 82 -14.02 3.98 11.54
C LYS A 82 -13.26 4.87 10.57
N SER A 83 -13.07 6.12 10.94
CA SER A 83 -12.14 7.05 10.28
C SER A 83 -10.67 6.59 10.48
N THR A 84 -9.71 7.16 9.71
CA THR A 84 -8.29 6.82 9.89
C THR A 84 -7.80 7.19 11.29
N VAL A 85 -8.26 8.29 11.85
CA VAL A 85 -7.95 8.71 13.23
C VAL A 85 -8.46 7.69 14.24
N GLN A 86 -9.73 7.27 14.12
CA GLN A 86 -10.31 6.26 15.01
C GLN A 86 -9.63 4.89 14.86
N ALA A 87 -9.25 4.51 13.64
CA ALA A 87 -8.54 3.27 13.37
C ALA A 87 -7.15 3.26 14.04
N VAL A 88 -6.38 4.34 13.90
CA VAL A 88 -5.08 4.52 14.55
C VAL A 88 -5.22 4.44 16.07
N ARG A 89 -6.13 5.20 16.67
CA ARG A 89 -6.37 5.17 18.13
C ARG A 89 -6.75 3.78 18.63
N THR A 90 -7.61 3.07 17.89
CA THR A 90 -8.00 1.70 18.25
C THR A 90 -6.79 0.75 18.15
N ALA A 91 -5.97 0.89 17.11
CA ALA A 91 -4.81 0.03 16.87
C ALA A 91 -3.64 0.28 17.83
N MET A 92 -3.55 1.48 18.41
CA MET A 92 -2.54 1.78 19.43
C MET A 92 -2.68 0.91 20.67
N CYS A 93 -3.90 0.47 21.01
CA CYS A 93 -4.17 -0.29 22.25
C CYS A 93 -3.52 0.39 23.46
N ASP A 94 -2.54 -0.29 24.11
CA ASP A 94 -1.82 0.23 25.28
C ASP A 94 -0.48 0.89 24.90
N GLU A 95 -0.11 0.96 23.61
CA GLU A 95 1.12 1.60 23.19
C GLU A 95 1.05 3.12 23.36
N THR A 96 2.15 3.71 23.80
CA THR A 96 2.29 5.17 23.91
C THR A 96 2.60 5.81 22.57
N GLU A 97 3.28 5.06 21.69
CA GLU A 97 3.63 5.48 20.34
C GLU A 97 3.63 4.31 19.35
N ILE A 98 3.29 4.58 18.10
CA ILE A 98 3.28 3.61 17.01
C ILE A 98 3.88 4.18 15.74
N LEU A 99 4.42 3.29 14.87
CA LEU A 99 4.62 3.59 13.45
C LEU A 99 3.37 3.17 12.69
N ALA A 100 2.70 4.10 12.03
CA ALA A 100 1.54 3.83 11.18
C ALA A 100 1.92 3.89 9.70
N VAL A 101 1.38 2.95 8.92
CA VAL A 101 1.53 2.89 7.47
C VAL A 101 0.16 2.72 6.84
N GLU A 102 -0.24 3.65 5.97
CA GLU A 102 -1.43 3.49 5.13
C GLU A 102 -1.13 2.51 3.99
N CYS A 103 -1.87 1.40 3.94
CA CYS A 103 -1.66 0.33 2.96
C CYS A 103 -2.29 0.66 1.59
N ASN A 104 -1.98 1.84 1.08
CA ASN A 104 -2.36 2.32 -0.25
C ASN A 104 -1.18 3.03 -0.92
N CYS A 105 0.03 2.75 -0.51
CA CYS A 105 1.24 3.32 -1.10
C CYS A 105 2.36 2.27 -1.24
N ILE A 106 3.25 2.54 -2.18
CA ILE A 106 4.55 1.89 -2.28
C ILE A 106 5.61 2.91 -1.90
N CYS A 107 6.50 2.52 -1.00
CA CYS A 107 7.55 3.38 -0.48
C CYS A 107 8.84 2.56 -0.33
N THR A 108 9.96 3.12 -0.78
CA THR A 108 11.29 2.51 -0.63
C THR A 108 12.16 3.24 0.39
N HIS A 109 11.63 4.26 1.08
CA HIS A 109 12.36 4.97 2.14
C HIS A 109 12.70 4.02 3.30
N PRO A 110 13.93 4.04 3.81
CA PRO A 110 14.32 3.23 4.97
C PRO A 110 13.59 3.70 6.24
N LEU A 111 12.75 2.84 6.83
CA LEU A 111 11.95 3.22 8.01
C LEU A 111 12.79 3.51 9.26
N ASP A 112 14.03 3.04 9.34
CA ASP A 112 14.94 3.38 10.44
C ASP A 112 15.33 4.88 10.44
N GLU A 113 15.26 5.56 9.31
CA GLU A 113 15.53 7.00 9.23
C GLU A 113 14.40 7.80 9.90
N ILE A 114 13.13 7.50 9.64
CA ILE A 114 12.02 8.20 10.30
C ILE A 114 12.01 7.92 11.81
N ILE A 115 12.37 6.69 12.23
CA ILE A 115 12.50 6.34 13.65
C ILE A 115 13.60 7.18 14.31
N LYS A 116 14.77 7.29 13.68
CA LYS A 116 15.89 8.11 14.19
C LYS A 116 15.50 9.58 14.32
N VAL A 117 14.83 10.14 13.31
CA VAL A 117 14.37 11.53 13.35
C VAL A 117 13.37 11.73 14.48
N HIS A 118 12.38 10.82 14.64
CA HIS A 118 11.40 10.92 15.70
C HIS A 118 12.04 10.90 17.09
N LEU A 119 13.00 10.00 17.31
CA LEU A 119 13.73 9.90 18.59
C LEU A 119 14.66 11.08 18.87
N SER A 120 15.07 11.84 17.85
CA SER A 120 15.94 13.02 18.00
C SER A 120 15.21 14.33 18.23
N HIS A 121 13.87 14.35 18.09
CA HIS A 121 13.02 15.52 18.28
C HIS A 121 12.01 15.27 19.41
N ASP A 122 11.76 16.28 20.23
CA ASP A 122 10.68 16.25 21.19
C ASP A 122 9.38 16.69 20.48
N THR A 123 8.77 15.72 19.80
CA THR A 123 7.57 15.93 18.98
C THR A 123 6.55 14.82 19.20
N PHE A 124 5.28 15.12 18.98
CA PHE A 124 4.21 14.12 19.07
C PHE A 124 4.01 13.34 17.77
N CYS A 125 4.48 13.87 16.65
CA CYS A 125 4.39 13.18 15.37
C CYS A 125 5.60 13.45 14.49
N THR A 126 6.02 12.43 13.73
CA THR A 126 6.99 12.56 12.64
C THR A 126 6.40 11.86 11.42
N ALA A 127 6.25 12.55 10.31
CA ALA A 127 5.66 12.00 9.10
C ALA A 127 6.58 12.16 7.89
N LEU A 128 6.57 11.18 6.97
CA LEU A 128 7.23 11.33 5.68
C LEU A 128 6.43 12.27 4.77
N THR A 129 7.15 13.04 3.97
CA THR A 129 6.62 13.81 2.84
C THR A 129 7.45 13.56 1.58
N TYR A 130 6.85 13.71 0.39
CA TYR A 130 7.50 13.53 -0.91
C TYR A 130 7.14 14.63 -1.90
N ASP A 131 6.43 15.63 -1.42
CA ASP A 131 6.04 16.76 -2.26
C ASP A 131 6.47 18.11 -1.67
N THR A 132 6.52 19.12 -2.52
CA THR A 132 6.88 20.47 -2.15
C THR A 132 5.79 21.21 -1.35
N GLU A 133 4.59 20.63 -1.30
CA GLU A 133 3.46 21.16 -0.52
C GLU A 133 3.43 20.61 0.91
N ASN A 134 4.44 19.79 1.27
CA ASN A 134 4.56 19.17 2.61
C ASN A 134 3.36 18.30 2.99
N LYS A 135 2.77 17.59 2.02
CA LYS A 135 1.69 16.65 2.30
C LYS A 135 2.24 15.36 2.89
N PRO A 136 1.65 14.87 3.99
CA PRO A 136 2.08 13.59 4.58
C PRO A 136 1.87 12.42 3.62
N ALA A 137 2.85 11.52 3.59
CA ALA A 137 2.89 10.39 2.67
C ALA A 137 2.12 9.13 3.17
N GLY A 138 1.39 9.22 4.29
CA GLY A 138 0.71 8.06 4.88
C GLY A 138 1.65 7.09 5.62
N ILE A 139 2.87 7.53 5.94
CA ILE A 139 3.83 6.83 6.80
C ILE A 139 4.28 7.82 7.88
N TYR A 140 3.97 7.51 9.13
CA TYR A 140 4.21 8.41 10.24
C TYR A 140 4.36 7.68 11.57
N ILE A 141 5.12 8.27 12.49
CA ILE A 141 5.14 7.89 13.89
C ILE A 141 4.29 8.86 14.66
N VAL A 142 3.44 8.37 15.54
CA VAL A 142 2.54 9.21 16.33
C VAL A 142 2.51 8.74 17.78
N LYS A 143 2.61 9.71 18.70
CA LYS A 143 2.41 9.52 20.15
C LYS A 143 0.95 9.70 20.50
N ARG A 144 0.51 9.03 21.57
CA ARG A 144 -0.86 9.07 22.09
C ARG A 144 -1.29 10.49 22.46
N GLU A 145 -0.35 11.26 23.01
CA GLU A 145 -0.55 12.63 23.49
C GLU A 145 -1.07 13.56 22.37
N LEU A 146 -0.73 13.31 21.11
CA LEU A 146 -1.25 14.09 20.00
C LEU A 146 -2.79 14.05 19.93
N PHE A 147 -3.40 12.92 20.30
CA PHE A 147 -4.86 12.75 20.27
C PHE A 147 -5.57 13.37 21.49
N GLU A 148 -4.86 13.69 22.56
CA GLU A 148 -5.42 14.31 23.75
C GLU A 148 -5.68 15.80 23.54
N SER A 149 -4.87 16.45 22.70
CA SER A 149 -5.00 17.87 22.35
C SER A 149 -6.04 18.13 21.25
N LEU A 150 -6.47 17.10 20.54
CA LEU A 150 -7.32 17.20 19.35
C LEU A 150 -8.79 16.86 19.65
N ASN A 151 -9.71 17.56 19.01
CA ASN A 151 -11.13 17.20 19.04
C ASN A 151 -11.39 16.04 18.04
N PRO A 152 -11.60 14.80 18.50
CA PRO A 152 -11.74 13.62 17.63
C PRO A 152 -13.02 13.65 16.76
N GLU A 153 -13.97 14.52 17.06
CA GLU A 153 -15.19 14.67 16.26
C GLU A 153 -15.00 15.57 15.03
N LYS A 154 -13.98 16.44 15.06
CA LYS A 154 -13.67 17.35 13.96
C LYS A 154 -12.65 16.80 12.98
N HIS A 155 -11.80 15.85 13.43
CA HIS A 155 -10.68 15.34 12.67
C HIS A 155 -10.90 13.87 12.36
N THR A 156 -11.04 13.54 11.08
CA THR A 156 -11.36 12.20 10.64
C THR A 156 -10.20 11.53 9.89
N ASP A 157 -9.26 12.33 9.36
CA ASP A 157 -8.14 11.83 8.57
C ASP A 157 -6.79 12.25 9.18
N MET A 158 -5.86 11.27 9.26
CA MET A 158 -4.52 11.52 9.82
C MET A 158 -3.69 12.40 8.90
N THR A 159 -3.73 12.16 7.60
CA THR A 159 -2.86 12.83 6.62
C THR A 159 -3.44 14.14 6.09
N GLU A 160 -4.77 14.28 6.05
CA GLU A 160 -5.41 15.49 5.54
C GLU A 160 -5.77 16.49 6.66
N ASP A 161 -6.01 16.00 7.88
CA ASP A 161 -6.46 16.85 9.02
C ASP A 161 -5.38 16.97 10.10
N ILE A 162 -5.06 15.82 10.77
CA ILE A 162 -4.30 15.81 12.02
C ILE A 162 -2.84 16.25 11.83
N ILE A 163 -2.11 15.58 10.93
CA ILE A 163 -0.69 15.85 10.76
C ILE A 163 -0.44 17.29 10.24
N PRO A 164 -1.21 17.80 9.27
CA PRO A 164 -1.06 19.22 8.86
C PRO A 164 -1.34 20.22 9.98
N GLU A 165 -2.28 19.95 10.87
CA GLU A 165 -2.55 20.81 12.02
C GLU A 165 -1.39 20.75 13.04
N ALA A 166 -0.91 19.55 13.35
CA ALA A 166 0.22 19.33 14.24
C ALA A 166 1.52 19.97 13.72
N VAL A 167 1.74 19.99 12.40
CA VAL A 167 2.86 20.73 11.78
C VAL A 167 2.73 22.24 12.02
N LYS A 168 1.52 22.81 11.87
CA LYS A 168 1.28 24.24 12.08
C LYS A 168 1.45 24.65 13.55
N SER A 169 1.09 23.77 14.49
CA SER A 169 1.26 24.02 15.93
C SER A 169 2.70 23.73 16.44
N GLY A 170 3.56 23.15 15.59
CA GLY A 170 4.92 22.76 15.99
C GLY A 170 5.00 21.41 16.73
N GLU A 171 3.90 20.67 16.77
CA GLU A 171 3.81 19.36 17.44
C GLU A 171 4.22 18.20 16.52
N ALA A 172 4.43 18.46 15.23
CA ALA A 172 4.87 17.46 14.26
C ALA A 172 6.05 17.94 13.42
N VAL A 173 6.90 17.00 13.02
CA VAL A 173 8.03 17.19 12.10
C VAL A 173 7.77 16.41 10.81
N LEU A 174 8.02 17.04 9.67
CA LEU A 174 8.03 16.38 8.38
C LEU A 174 9.45 16.03 7.98
N LEU A 175 9.65 14.80 7.52
CA LEU A 175 10.89 14.29 6.98
C LEU A 175 10.75 14.08 5.48
N ASP A 176 11.63 14.71 4.70
CA ASP A 176 11.70 14.49 3.27
C ASP A 176 12.07 13.04 2.96
N GLY A 177 11.18 12.36 2.27
CA GLY A 177 11.36 10.97 1.87
C GLY A 177 12.42 10.82 0.79
N LYS A 178 13.09 9.66 0.79
CA LYS A 178 14.09 9.27 -0.21
C LYS A 178 13.57 8.08 -1.02
N GLY A 179 14.11 7.94 -2.23
CA GLY A 179 13.75 6.82 -3.11
C GLY A 179 12.36 6.98 -3.74
N TYR A 180 11.76 5.85 -4.07
CA TYR A 180 10.47 5.84 -4.73
C TYR A 180 9.31 5.92 -3.73
N TYR A 181 8.33 6.73 -4.07
CA TYR A 181 7.05 6.80 -3.39
C TYR A 181 5.92 6.98 -4.40
N LYS A 182 4.85 6.22 -4.23
CA LYS A 182 3.60 6.41 -4.98
C LYS A 182 2.41 6.06 -4.11
N ARG A 183 1.53 7.03 -3.88
CA ARG A 183 0.21 6.80 -3.27
C ARG A 183 -0.75 6.29 -4.35
N ILE A 184 -1.37 5.15 -4.11
CA ILE A 184 -2.25 4.46 -5.05
C ILE A 184 -3.69 4.75 -4.64
N THR A 185 -4.24 5.83 -5.19
CA THR A 185 -5.61 6.27 -4.90
C THR A 185 -6.49 6.38 -6.13
N THR A 186 -5.93 6.29 -7.33
CA THR A 186 -6.65 6.30 -8.61
C THR A 186 -6.13 5.20 -9.53
N PRO A 187 -6.91 4.78 -10.54
CA PRO A 187 -6.45 3.82 -11.55
C PRO A 187 -5.17 4.28 -12.28
N GLU A 188 -5.03 5.57 -12.56
CA GLU A 188 -3.84 6.13 -13.20
C GLU A 188 -2.61 5.97 -12.29
N ALA A 189 -2.73 6.30 -11.00
CA ALA A 189 -1.65 6.13 -10.04
C ALA A 189 -1.25 4.65 -9.88
N PHE A 190 -2.22 3.73 -9.96
CA PHE A 190 -1.96 2.30 -9.96
C PHE A 190 -1.17 1.87 -11.20
N LEU A 191 -1.57 2.30 -12.40
CA LEU A 191 -0.86 2.00 -13.66
C LEU A 191 0.55 2.57 -13.68
N ASP A 192 0.75 3.79 -13.18
CA ASP A 192 2.07 4.39 -13.06
C ASP A 192 2.97 3.58 -12.13
N CYS A 193 2.41 3.12 -10.99
CA CYS A 193 3.14 2.28 -10.06
C CYS A 193 3.50 0.91 -10.69
N GLN A 194 2.59 0.29 -11.43
CA GLN A 194 2.85 -0.93 -12.20
C GLN A 194 4.03 -0.76 -13.16
N ARG A 195 4.04 0.34 -13.93
CA ARG A 195 5.13 0.65 -14.85
C ARG A 195 6.45 0.81 -14.11
N HIS A 196 6.45 1.55 -12.99
CA HIS A 196 7.66 1.70 -12.17
C HIS A 196 8.21 0.35 -11.72
N MET A 197 7.35 -0.54 -11.19
CA MET A 197 7.75 -1.87 -10.75
C MET A 197 8.35 -2.70 -11.88
N LEU A 198 7.79 -2.63 -13.08
CA LEU A 198 8.32 -3.36 -14.24
C LEU A 198 9.68 -2.84 -14.70
N TYR A 199 9.84 -1.52 -14.79
CA TYR A 199 11.03 -0.91 -15.41
C TYR A 199 12.18 -0.70 -14.43
N ASN A 200 11.89 -0.41 -13.16
CA ASN A 200 12.91 -0.03 -12.18
C ASN A 200 13.16 -1.10 -11.11
N GLU A 201 12.14 -1.91 -10.77
CA GLU A 201 12.26 -2.96 -9.75
C GLU A 201 12.42 -4.38 -10.36
N ASN A 202 12.63 -4.47 -11.67
CA ASN A 202 12.85 -5.72 -12.40
C ASN A 202 11.77 -6.79 -12.16
N MET A 203 10.52 -6.38 -11.95
CA MET A 203 9.40 -7.31 -11.75
C MET A 203 8.82 -7.87 -13.06
N SER A 204 9.57 -7.78 -14.17
CA SER A 204 9.19 -8.41 -15.43
C SER A 204 9.21 -9.93 -15.29
N GLN A 205 8.12 -10.58 -15.65
CA GLN A 205 7.98 -12.03 -15.57
C GLN A 205 7.11 -12.54 -16.70
N ARG A 206 7.55 -13.66 -17.31
CA ARG A 206 6.72 -14.50 -18.19
C ARG A 206 6.74 -15.92 -17.66
N LEU A 207 5.60 -16.44 -17.29
CA LEU A 207 5.51 -17.84 -16.90
C LEU A 207 5.46 -18.73 -18.14
N THR A 208 6.34 -19.72 -18.22
CA THR A 208 6.56 -20.58 -19.37
C THR A 208 5.39 -21.52 -19.71
N GLU A 209 4.47 -21.71 -18.79
CA GLU A 209 3.30 -22.58 -18.95
C GLU A 209 2.18 -21.96 -19.80
N ASN A 210 2.29 -20.68 -20.11
CA ASN A 210 1.28 -19.93 -20.84
C ASN A 210 1.47 -20.12 -22.37
N ASN A 211 0.37 -20.35 -23.07
CA ASN A 211 0.37 -20.45 -24.54
C ASN A 211 0.22 -19.05 -25.16
N PHE A 212 1.26 -18.58 -25.84
CA PHE A 212 1.30 -17.30 -26.54
C PHE A 212 1.44 -17.44 -28.05
N SER A 213 1.07 -18.58 -28.61
CA SER A 213 1.24 -18.85 -30.04
C SER A 213 0.50 -17.80 -30.89
N GLY A 214 1.23 -17.14 -31.78
CA GLY A 214 0.69 -16.11 -32.67
C GLY A 214 0.36 -14.76 -32.01
N ALA A 215 0.82 -14.51 -30.78
CA ALA A 215 0.76 -13.20 -30.14
C ALA A 215 2.12 -12.48 -30.21
N ALA A 216 2.09 -11.16 -30.36
CA ALA A 216 3.28 -10.32 -30.23
C ALA A 216 3.38 -9.78 -28.79
N ILE A 217 4.52 -10.00 -28.13
CA ILE A 217 4.70 -9.61 -26.72
C ILE A 217 5.95 -8.74 -26.60
N GLY A 218 5.75 -7.50 -26.12
CA GLY A 218 6.81 -6.55 -25.79
C GLY A 218 7.47 -6.84 -24.45
N GLU A 219 8.54 -6.14 -24.13
CA GLU A 219 9.22 -6.22 -22.82
C GLU A 219 9.62 -4.82 -22.31
N PRO A 220 9.65 -4.60 -20.97
CA PRO A 220 9.28 -5.54 -19.91
C PRO A 220 7.75 -5.72 -19.82
N VAL A 221 7.31 -6.91 -19.42
CA VAL A 221 5.91 -7.24 -19.13
C VAL A 221 5.82 -8.15 -17.92
N TYR A 222 4.69 -8.14 -17.23
CA TYR A 222 4.33 -9.19 -16.28
C TYR A 222 3.19 -10.02 -16.86
N ILE A 223 3.33 -11.33 -16.91
CA ILE A 223 2.28 -12.27 -17.32
C ILE A 223 2.19 -13.34 -16.24
N GLY A 224 1.06 -13.35 -15.55
CA GLY A 224 0.78 -14.23 -14.43
C GLY A 224 0.50 -15.68 -14.82
N GLU A 225 0.09 -16.48 -13.82
CA GLU A 225 -0.23 -17.89 -13.97
C GLU A 225 -1.54 -18.09 -14.74
N ASN A 226 -1.63 -19.21 -15.49
CA ASN A 226 -2.82 -19.62 -16.23
C ASN A 226 -3.38 -18.53 -17.18
N VAL A 227 -2.53 -17.64 -17.67
CA VAL A 227 -2.91 -16.63 -18.65
C VAL A 227 -2.99 -17.25 -20.03
N SER A 228 -4.06 -16.92 -20.76
CA SER A 228 -4.25 -17.32 -22.15
C SER A 228 -4.22 -16.08 -23.05
N VAL A 229 -3.28 -16.02 -23.99
CA VAL A 229 -3.21 -14.93 -24.97
C VAL A 229 -3.43 -15.52 -26.36
N MET A 230 -4.58 -15.19 -26.97
CA MET A 230 -4.96 -15.74 -28.28
C MET A 230 -4.15 -15.13 -29.40
N SER A 231 -4.01 -15.88 -30.49
CA SER A 231 -3.36 -15.44 -31.73
C SER A 231 -3.92 -14.10 -32.21
N GLY A 232 -3.05 -13.24 -32.75
CA GLY A 232 -3.38 -11.88 -33.18
C GLY A 232 -3.44 -10.85 -32.06
N SER A 233 -3.19 -11.23 -30.80
CA SER A 233 -3.05 -10.28 -29.69
C SER A 233 -1.68 -9.58 -29.72
N ILE A 234 -1.65 -8.33 -29.29
CA ILE A 234 -0.43 -7.54 -29.11
C ILE A 234 -0.39 -7.09 -27.66
N ILE A 235 0.61 -7.56 -26.89
CA ILE A 235 0.87 -7.11 -25.54
C ILE A 235 2.03 -6.12 -25.58
N GLU A 236 1.76 -4.85 -25.32
CA GLU A 236 2.80 -3.83 -25.35
C GLU A 236 3.70 -3.87 -24.12
N SER A 237 4.92 -3.38 -24.29
CA SER A 237 5.87 -3.12 -23.21
C SER A 237 5.23 -2.30 -22.08
N GLY A 238 5.52 -2.65 -20.82
CA GLY A 238 4.91 -2.03 -19.64
C GLY A 238 3.53 -2.58 -19.28
N SER A 239 3.02 -3.62 -19.99
CA SER A 239 1.74 -4.23 -19.65
C SER A 239 1.86 -5.27 -18.54
N VAL A 240 0.77 -5.41 -17.78
CA VAL A 240 0.60 -6.42 -16.73
C VAL A 240 -0.67 -7.22 -17.02
N ILE A 241 -0.52 -8.54 -17.17
CA ILE A 241 -1.61 -9.49 -17.33
C ILE A 241 -1.66 -10.35 -16.06
N ASP A 242 -2.67 -10.15 -15.24
CA ASP A 242 -2.80 -10.86 -13.96
C ASP A 242 -3.22 -12.32 -14.16
N ASN A 243 -3.09 -13.15 -13.10
CA ASN A 243 -3.39 -14.57 -13.12
C ASN A 243 -4.79 -14.87 -13.67
N ASN A 244 -4.90 -15.98 -14.40
CA ASN A 244 -6.15 -16.50 -15.00
C ASN A 244 -6.82 -15.56 -16.02
N ALA A 245 -6.14 -14.52 -16.51
CA ALA A 245 -6.69 -13.62 -17.54
C ALA A 245 -6.69 -14.28 -18.91
N VAL A 246 -7.68 -13.90 -19.75
CA VAL A 246 -7.78 -14.32 -21.14
C VAL A 246 -7.79 -13.10 -22.05
N VAL A 247 -6.77 -12.97 -22.92
CA VAL A 247 -6.69 -11.93 -23.94
C VAL A 247 -7.15 -12.54 -25.26
N LYS A 248 -8.33 -12.14 -25.75
CA LYS A 248 -8.99 -12.70 -26.94
C LYS A 248 -8.69 -11.94 -28.24
N GLY A 249 -7.51 -11.42 -28.40
CA GLY A 249 -7.10 -10.59 -29.53
C GLY A 249 -7.07 -9.10 -29.18
N GLY A 250 -6.58 -8.29 -30.14
CA GLY A 250 -6.43 -6.85 -29.94
C GLY A 250 -5.13 -6.46 -29.25
N LYS A 251 -5.07 -5.18 -28.82
CA LYS A 251 -3.88 -4.55 -28.26
C LYS A 251 -4.08 -4.27 -26.77
N VAL A 252 -3.14 -4.71 -25.94
CA VAL A 252 -3.10 -4.42 -24.50
C VAL A 252 -1.94 -3.48 -24.24
N ASN A 253 -2.26 -2.33 -23.64
CA ASN A 253 -1.30 -1.37 -23.11
C ASN A 253 -1.74 -0.97 -21.70
N GLY A 254 -1.20 -1.63 -20.68
CA GLY A 254 -1.56 -1.38 -19.30
C GLY A 254 -1.86 -2.65 -18.51
N TYR A 255 -2.98 -2.66 -17.77
CA TYR A 255 -3.35 -3.76 -16.86
C TYR A 255 -4.58 -4.53 -17.37
N VAL A 256 -4.46 -5.84 -17.35
CA VAL A 256 -5.57 -6.77 -17.56
C VAL A 256 -5.64 -7.69 -16.35
N GLY A 257 -6.72 -7.63 -15.62
CA GLY A 257 -6.99 -8.49 -14.47
C GLY A 257 -8.40 -9.02 -14.51
N ILE A 258 -8.64 -10.13 -13.81
CA ILE A 258 -9.99 -10.66 -13.59
C ILE A 258 -10.52 -10.00 -12.31
N GLY A 259 -11.67 -9.35 -12.41
CA GLY A 259 -12.45 -8.95 -11.25
C GLY A 259 -12.97 -10.22 -10.57
N SER A 260 -12.28 -10.70 -9.57
CA SER A 260 -12.70 -11.84 -8.74
C SER A 260 -13.71 -11.43 -7.70
#